data_e8470250d3c194ed6c1a0921ad777a35
#
_entry.id   e8470250d3c194ed6c1a0921ad777a35
#
_cell.length_a   1.000
_cell.length_b   1.000
_cell.length_c   1.000
_cell.angle_alpha   90.00
_cell.angle_beta   90.00
_cell.angle_gamma   90.00
#
_symmetry.space_group_name_H-M   'P 1'
#
loop_
_entity.id
_entity.type
_entity.pdbx_description
1 polymer ?
#
loop_
_entity_poly.entity_id
_entity_poly.type
_entity_poly.pdbx_seq_one_letter_code
_entity_poly.pdbx_strand_id
1 'polypeptide(L)'
;MERKPRRVEREKEFEERVVVINRVSKTVKGGRRMRFSALVVVGDKKGRIGFGTGKANEVPDAIRKASEAAKKNVFRVPLVNNGSTIPHEVDGIYGAGHVYLRPAAEGTGVIAGGPVRAVLELAGVSDVLSKCIGSRTPINAVRATITGLKQLKTVNGVAKIREKKVEEIR
;
A
#
# COMPACT_ATOMS: atom_id res chain seq x y z
N MET A 1 27.11 -25.06 18.67
CA MET A 1 25.89 -24.90 17.82
C MET A 1 25.52 -23.42 17.78
N GLU A 2 25.99 -22.70 16.77
CA GLU A 2 25.71 -21.27 16.60
C GLU A 2 24.34 -21.08 15.97
N ARG A 3 23.46 -20.47 16.71
CA ARG A 3 22.14 -20.03 16.18
C ARG A 3 22.34 -18.78 15.30
N LYS A 4 22.37 -18.97 13.99
CA LYS A 4 22.34 -17.85 13.02
C LYS A 4 21.10 -16.97 13.27
N PRO A 5 21.24 -15.65 13.35
CA PRO A 5 20.12 -14.75 13.57
C PRO A 5 19.23 -14.68 12.31
N ARG A 6 18.12 -15.39 12.34
CA ARG A 6 17.05 -15.36 11.30
C ARG A 6 16.43 -13.96 11.05
N ARG A 7 16.84 -12.96 11.81
CA ARG A 7 16.23 -11.62 11.79
C ARG A 7 16.81 -10.68 10.72
N VAL A 8 18.05 -10.91 10.29
CA VAL A 8 18.76 -9.98 9.38
C VAL A 8 18.39 -10.19 7.91
N GLU A 9 18.01 -11.40 7.48
CA GLU A 9 17.63 -11.67 6.10
C GLU A 9 16.23 -11.17 5.72
N ARG A 10 15.31 -11.05 6.70
CA ARG A 10 13.96 -10.53 6.45
C ARG A 10 13.89 -9.00 6.26
N GLU A 11 14.89 -8.27 6.72
CA GLU A 11 14.90 -6.79 6.61
C GLU A 11 15.33 -6.31 5.21
N LYS A 12 16.04 -7.13 4.43
CA LYS A 12 16.46 -6.79 3.05
C LYS A 12 15.40 -7.08 1.97
N GLU A 13 14.30 -7.75 2.32
CA GLU A 13 13.26 -8.12 1.35
C GLU A 13 12.27 -7.00 1.02
N PHE A 14 12.17 -5.93 1.80
CA PHE A 14 11.20 -4.87 1.62
C PHE A 14 11.86 -3.54 1.33
N GLU A 15 11.47 -2.90 0.22
CA GLU A 15 11.73 -1.49 0.00
C GLU A 15 10.78 -0.64 0.82
N GLU A 16 11.28 0.49 1.33
CA GLU A 16 10.52 1.44 2.11
C GLU A 16 10.45 2.78 1.38
N ARG A 17 9.25 3.37 1.32
CA ARG A 17 9.07 4.71 0.77
C ARG A 17 8.28 5.58 1.74
N VAL A 18 8.87 6.70 2.11
CA VAL A 18 8.18 7.73 2.89
C VAL A 18 7.26 8.51 1.95
N VAL A 19 5.96 8.48 2.22
CA VAL A 19 4.94 9.17 1.40
C VAL A 19 4.79 10.63 1.83
N VAL A 20 4.71 10.86 3.15
CA VAL A 20 4.57 12.20 3.70
C VAL A 20 5.06 12.26 5.14
N ILE A 21 5.67 13.40 5.49
CA ILE A 21 6.03 13.76 6.86
C ILE A 21 5.31 15.06 7.19
N ASN A 22 4.55 15.06 8.29
CA ASN A 22 3.83 16.23 8.76
C ASN A 22 4.25 16.57 10.19
N ARG A 23 4.42 17.85 10.48
CA ARG A 23 4.55 18.36 11.83
C ARG A 23 3.16 18.50 12.45
N VAL A 24 2.89 17.79 13.53
CA VAL A 24 1.60 17.78 14.23
C VAL A 24 1.78 18.39 15.62
N SER A 25 0.76 19.08 16.12
CA SER A 25 0.80 19.68 17.46
C SER A 25 -0.39 19.23 18.28
N LYS A 26 -0.16 19.10 19.59
CA LYS A 26 -1.21 18.95 20.60
C LYS A 26 -1.17 20.15 21.52
N THR A 27 -2.29 20.86 21.63
CA THR A 27 -2.44 21.96 22.61
C THR A 27 -2.64 21.38 24.00
N VAL A 28 -1.87 21.84 24.96
CA VAL A 28 -1.90 21.45 26.37
C VAL A 28 -1.92 22.70 27.25
N LYS A 29 -2.25 22.55 28.53
CA LYS A 29 -2.08 23.64 29.51
C LYS A 29 -0.60 24.06 29.52
N GLY A 30 -0.30 25.30 29.19
CA GLY A 30 1.08 25.84 29.08
C GLY A 30 1.65 25.85 27.66
N GLY A 31 0.90 25.51 26.60
CA GLY A 31 1.37 25.69 25.23
C GLY A 31 1.06 24.53 24.27
N ARG A 32 1.92 24.39 23.25
CA ARG A 32 1.76 23.37 22.19
C ARG A 32 2.93 22.39 22.24
N ARG A 33 2.62 21.09 22.31
CA ARG A 33 3.64 20.03 22.14
C ARG A 33 3.67 19.60 20.68
N MET A 34 4.81 19.80 20.03
CA MET A 34 5.03 19.44 18.62
C MET A 34 5.57 18.02 18.52
N ARG A 35 5.14 17.30 17.46
CA ARG A 35 5.65 15.99 17.05
C ARG A 35 5.67 15.88 15.54
N PHE A 36 6.41 14.89 15.03
CA PHE A 36 6.40 14.54 13.61
C PHE A 36 5.57 13.27 13.40
N SER A 37 4.78 13.27 12.33
CA SER A 37 4.01 12.11 11.87
C SER A 37 4.52 11.71 10.50
N ALA A 38 5.00 10.48 10.35
CA ALA A 38 5.42 9.91 9.08
C ALA A 38 4.40 8.87 8.60
N LEU A 39 4.12 8.87 7.30
CA LEU A 39 3.39 7.83 6.58
C LEU A 39 4.38 7.10 5.68
N VAL A 40 4.55 5.81 5.91
CA VAL A 40 5.49 4.96 5.18
C VAL A 40 4.73 3.79 4.56
N VAL A 41 5.12 3.46 3.34
CA VAL A 41 4.68 2.27 2.61
C VAL A 41 5.88 1.36 2.43
N VAL A 42 5.69 0.06 2.60
CA VAL A 42 6.71 -0.97 2.39
C VAL A 42 6.21 -2.01 1.40
N GLY A 43 7.05 -2.49 0.52
CA GLY A 43 6.70 -3.53 -0.45
C GLY A 43 7.92 -4.26 -0.98
N ASP A 44 7.68 -5.42 -1.58
CA ASP A 44 8.73 -6.27 -2.16
C ASP A 44 8.75 -6.27 -3.69
N LYS A 45 7.89 -5.45 -4.31
CA LYS A 45 7.66 -5.44 -5.77
C LYS A 45 7.22 -6.80 -6.35
N LYS A 46 6.75 -7.71 -5.51
CA LYS A 46 6.30 -9.06 -5.87
C LYS A 46 4.87 -9.34 -5.36
N GLY A 47 4.08 -8.30 -5.20
CA GLY A 47 2.70 -8.38 -4.73
C GLY A 47 2.53 -8.30 -3.22
N ARG A 48 3.60 -8.16 -2.42
CA ARG A 48 3.46 -7.93 -0.97
C ARG A 48 3.61 -6.45 -0.66
N ILE A 49 2.63 -5.88 0.04
CA ILE A 49 2.62 -4.46 0.38
C ILE A 49 2.03 -4.24 1.77
N GLY A 50 2.54 -3.22 2.46
CA GLY A 50 2.03 -2.77 3.73
C GLY A 50 2.20 -1.27 3.91
N PHE A 51 1.44 -0.68 4.81
CA PHE A 51 1.62 0.72 5.19
C PHE A 51 1.56 0.88 6.70
N GLY A 52 2.19 1.93 7.17
CA GLY A 52 2.19 2.27 8.58
C GLY A 52 2.30 3.77 8.81
N THR A 53 1.83 4.21 9.96
CA THR A 53 2.00 5.57 10.43
C THR A 53 2.74 5.56 11.75
N GLY A 54 3.72 6.45 11.90
CA GLY A 54 4.48 6.62 13.14
C GLY A 54 4.48 8.06 13.60
N LYS A 55 4.44 8.28 14.91
CA LYS A 55 4.58 9.61 15.50
C LYS A 55 5.72 9.60 16.52
N ALA A 56 6.62 10.58 16.42
CA ALA A 56 7.73 10.76 17.38
C ALA A 56 8.10 12.24 17.51
N ASN A 57 9.00 12.52 18.43
CA ASN A 57 9.52 13.88 18.61
C ASN A 57 10.51 14.25 17.50
N GLU A 58 11.20 13.26 16.95
CA GLU A 58 12.16 13.39 15.86
C GLU A 58 11.66 12.69 14.59
N VAL A 59 12.10 13.20 13.43
CA VAL A 59 11.70 12.64 12.12
C VAL A 59 12.22 11.21 11.92
N PRO A 60 13.52 10.88 12.19
CA PRO A 60 14.03 9.51 12.00
C PRO A 60 13.25 8.48 12.82
N ASP A 61 12.93 8.80 14.07
CA ASP A 61 12.16 7.93 14.96
C ASP A 61 10.71 7.74 14.48
N ALA A 62 10.09 8.80 13.92
CA ALA A 62 8.76 8.70 13.35
C ALA A 62 8.74 7.76 12.13
N ILE A 63 9.76 7.85 11.27
CA ILE A 63 9.93 6.97 10.10
C ILE A 63 10.15 5.53 10.56
N ARG A 64 11.07 5.28 11.50
CA ARG A 64 11.34 3.95 12.03
C ARG A 64 10.09 3.28 12.59
N LYS A 65 9.32 3.99 13.42
CA LYS A 65 8.04 3.50 13.97
C LYS A 65 7.01 3.22 12.89
N ALA A 66 6.96 4.07 11.85
CA ALA A 66 6.04 3.87 10.73
C ALA A 66 6.43 2.63 9.90
N SER A 67 7.72 2.41 9.63
CA SER A 67 8.24 1.22 8.93
C SER A 67 7.95 -0.06 9.70
N GLU A 68 8.19 -0.07 11.01
CA GLU A 68 7.85 -1.23 11.86
C GLU A 68 6.35 -1.55 11.83
N ALA A 69 5.49 -0.53 11.90
CA ALA A 69 4.05 -0.68 11.79
C ALA A 69 3.63 -1.17 10.40
N ALA A 70 4.28 -0.69 9.34
CA ALA A 70 4.01 -1.12 7.97
C ALA A 70 4.39 -2.59 7.75
N LYS A 71 5.55 -3.04 8.24
CA LYS A 71 6.01 -4.44 8.17
C LYS A 71 5.07 -5.41 8.90
N LYS A 72 4.38 -4.97 9.96
CA LYS A 72 3.39 -5.79 10.67
C LYS A 72 2.08 -5.95 9.89
N ASN A 73 1.75 -5.01 9.01
CA ASN A 73 0.50 -4.95 8.26
C ASN A 73 0.66 -5.31 6.78
N VAL A 74 1.64 -6.15 6.44
CA VAL A 74 1.87 -6.60 5.06
C VAL A 74 0.79 -7.60 4.65
N PHE A 75 0.25 -7.43 3.45
CA PHE A 75 -0.67 -8.35 2.81
C PHE A 75 -0.27 -8.59 1.35
N ARG A 76 -0.84 -9.60 0.72
CA ARG A 76 -0.56 -9.95 -0.67
C ARG A 76 -1.66 -9.44 -1.59
N VAL A 77 -1.25 -8.78 -2.66
CA VAL A 77 -2.10 -8.29 -3.75
C VAL A 77 -2.05 -9.32 -4.88
N PRO A 78 -3.20 -9.76 -5.42
CA PRO A 78 -3.22 -10.60 -6.59
C PRO A 78 -2.86 -9.76 -7.83
N LEU A 79 -1.79 -10.12 -8.52
CA LEU A 79 -1.35 -9.51 -9.76
C LEU A 79 -1.54 -10.51 -10.91
N VAL A 80 -1.75 -10.01 -12.12
CA VAL A 80 -1.88 -10.78 -13.36
C VAL A 80 -0.81 -10.34 -14.38
N ASN A 81 -0.70 -11.06 -15.50
CA ASN A 81 0.28 -10.79 -16.55
C ASN A 81 1.71 -10.66 -16.03
N ASN A 82 2.20 -11.73 -15.37
CA ASN A 82 3.52 -11.78 -14.75
C ASN A 82 3.79 -10.67 -13.72
N GLY A 83 2.72 -10.14 -13.10
CA GLY A 83 2.83 -9.08 -12.11
C GLY A 83 2.71 -7.67 -12.66
N SER A 84 2.44 -7.48 -13.98
CA SER A 84 2.41 -6.14 -14.55
C SER A 84 1.18 -5.33 -14.17
N THR A 85 0.01 -5.96 -14.01
CA THR A 85 -1.24 -5.23 -13.75
C THR A 85 -2.17 -5.94 -12.77
N ILE A 86 -3.28 -5.26 -12.43
CA ILE A 86 -4.34 -5.77 -11.57
C ILE A 86 -5.37 -6.58 -12.38
N PRO A 87 -6.07 -7.58 -11.78
CA PRO A 87 -6.98 -8.48 -12.51
C PRO A 87 -8.25 -7.80 -13.06
N HIS A 88 -8.78 -6.79 -12.38
CA HIS A 88 -9.98 -6.06 -12.77
C HIS A 88 -9.99 -4.66 -12.17
N GLU A 89 -10.89 -3.83 -12.67
CA GLU A 89 -11.13 -2.50 -12.10
C GLU A 89 -11.71 -2.60 -10.69
N VAL A 90 -11.37 -1.62 -9.85
CA VAL A 90 -11.84 -1.59 -8.46
C VAL A 90 -11.91 -0.16 -7.94
N ASP A 91 -12.94 0.07 -7.13
CA ASP A 91 -13.11 1.28 -6.33
C ASP A 91 -12.67 1.05 -4.90
N GLY A 92 -11.59 1.70 -4.51
CA GLY A 92 -11.12 1.71 -3.14
C GLY A 92 -11.70 2.91 -2.39
N ILE A 93 -12.50 2.67 -1.35
CA ILE A 93 -13.10 3.71 -0.55
C ILE A 93 -12.62 3.59 0.90
N TYR A 94 -12.17 4.69 1.47
CA TYR A 94 -11.82 4.79 2.88
C TYR A 94 -12.11 6.19 3.43
N GLY A 95 -13.12 6.30 4.29
CA GLY A 95 -13.61 7.61 4.76
C GLY A 95 -13.97 8.52 3.58
N ALA A 96 -13.39 9.71 3.54
CA ALA A 96 -13.57 10.66 2.42
C ALA A 96 -12.63 10.38 1.22
N GLY A 97 -11.73 9.39 1.31
CA GLY A 97 -10.85 8.99 0.21
C GLY A 97 -11.55 8.02 -0.72
N HIS A 98 -11.56 8.32 -2.02
CA HIS A 98 -12.06 7.43 -3.08
C HIS A 98 -11.00 7.38 -4.18
N VAL A 99 -10.50 6.18 -4.47
CA VAL A 99 -9.49 5.92 -5.50
C VAL A 99 -10.02 4.84 -6.44
N TYR A 100 -10.17 5.21 -7.70
CA TYR A 100 -10.49 4.29 -8.77
C TYR A 100 -9.21 3.74 -9.38
N LEU A 101 -9.13 2.43 -9.55
CA LEU A 101 -8.02 1.72 -10.19
C LEU A 101 -8.54 0.91 -11.36
N ARG A 102 -7.87 0.98 -12.50
CA ARG A 102 -8.20 0.25 -13.72
C ARG A 102 -6.94 -0.41 -14.29
N PRO A 103 -7.02 -1.69 -14.70
CA PRO A 103 -5.90 -2.34 -15.38
C PRO A 103 -5.56 -1.61 -16.69
N ALA A 104 -4.30 -1.64 -17.07
CA ALA A 104 -3.80 -1.04 -18.30
C ALA A 104 -3.00 -2.05 -19.13
N ALA A 105 -2.84 -1.76 -20.43
CA ALA A 105 -1.99 -2.53 -21.32
C ALA A 105 -0.51 -2.40 -20.92
N GLU A 106 0.29 -3.39 -21.26
CA GLU A 106 1.73 -3.37 -21.06
C GLU A 106 2.38 -2.13 -21.74
N GLY A 107 3.30 -1.49 -21.03
CA GLY A 107 3.97 -0.29 -21.51
C GLY A 107 3.24 1.02 -21.19
N THR A 108 2.03 1.00 -20.62
CA THR A 108 1.31 2.21 -20.20
C THR A 108 1.99 2.90 -19.02
N GLY A 109 2.60 2.12 -18.12
CA GLY A 109 3.20 2.60 -16.90
C GLY A 109 2.18 2.89 -15.78
N VAL A 110 2.68 3.35 -14.63
CA VAL A 110 1.84 3.69 -13.48
C VAL A 110 1.35 5.13 -13.61
N ILE A 111 0.09 5.31 -14.00
CA ILE A 111 -0.57 6.63 -14.06
C ILE A 111 -1.37 6.83 -12.78
N ALA A 112 -0.74 7.47 -11.79
CA ALA A 112 -1.29 7.63 -10.46
C ALA A 112 -0.80 8.91 -9.77
N GLY A 113 -1.61 9.42 -8.83
CA GLY A 113 -1.19 10.48 -7.92
C GLY A 113 -0.10 10.00 -6.96
N GLY A 114 0.79 10.88 -6.48
CA GLY A 114 1.98 10.54 -5.70
C GLY A 114 1.79 9.45 -4.62
N PRO A 115 0.84 9.61 -3.68
CA PRO A 115 0.60 8.60 -2.63
C PRO A 115 0.14 7.25 -3.19
N VAL A 116 -0.74 7.26 -4.21
CA VAL A 116 -1.25 6.05 -4.86
C VAL A 116 -0.14 5.36 -5.66
N ARG A 117 0.67 6.17 -6.40
CA ARG A 117 1.83 5.67 -7.15
C ARG A 117 2.82 4.95 -6.25
N ALA A 118 3.15 5.52 -5.09
CA ALA A 118 4.06 4.88 -4.14
C ALA A 118 3.56 3.49 -3.69
N VAL A 119 2.24 3.33 -3.49
CA VAL A 119 1.64 2.03 -3.15
C VAL A 119 1.76 1.06 -4.32
N LEU A 120 1.37 1.47 -5.53
CA LEU A 120 1.33 0.58 -6.70
C LEU A 120 2.72 0.13 -7.15
N GLU A 121 3.70 1.04 -7.20
CA GLU A 121 5.09 0.71 -7.54
C GLU A 121 5.73 -0.27 -6.54
N LEU A 122 5.51 -0.06 -5.23
CA LEU A 122 6.02 -0.97 -4.20
C LEU A 122 5.27 -2.31 -4.14
N ALA A 123 4.02 -2.36 -4.63
CA ALA A 123 3.31 -3.61 -4.84
C ALA A 123 3.84 -4.40 -6.03
N GLY A 124 4.58 -3.76 -6.94
CA GLY A 124 5.12 -4.38 -8.15
C GLY A 124 4.21 -4.24 -9.36
N VAL A 125 3.21 -3.35 -9.30
CA VAL A 125 2.36 -3.04 -10.46
C VAL A 125 3.13 -2.12 -11.39
N SER A 126 3.25 -2.49 -12.68
CA SER A 126 3.93 -1.72 -13.72
C SER A 126 2.97 -0.90 -14.55
N ASP A 127 1.76 -1.42 -14.80
CA ASP A 127 0.80 -0.84 -15.74
C ASP A 127 -0.58 -0.71 -15.11
N VAL A 128 -0.98 0.52 -14.81
CA VAL A 128 -2.28 0.79 -14.15
C VAL A 128 -2.70 2.25 -14.34
N LEU A 129 -3.99 2.45 -14.51
CA LEU A 129 -4.61 3.77 -14.51
C LEU A 129 -5.31 3.99 -13.16
N SER A 130 -5.14 5.18 -12.60
CA SER A 130 -5.82 5.53 -11.35
C SER A 130 -6.35 6.96 -11.32
N LYS A 131 -7.40 7.16 -10.54
CA LYS A 131 -7.95 8.49 -10.27
C LYS A 131 -8.38 8.61 -8.82
N CYS A 132 -7.92 9.68 -8.14
CA CYS A 132 -8.46 10.08 -6.85
C CYS A 132 -9.69 10.97 -7.09
N ILE A 133 -10.87 10.53 -6.67
CA ILE A 133 -12.14 11.24 -6.88
C ILE A 133 -12.49 12.03 -5.62
N GLY A 134 -12.27 11.47 -4.44
CA GLY A 134 -12.56 12.10 -3.16
C GLY A 134 -11.37 12.89 -2.58
N SER A 135 -11.16 12.77 -1.30
CA SER A 135 -10.07 13.45 -0.57
C SER A 135 -8.69 13.09 -1.12
N ARG A 136 -7.89 14.13 -1.39
CA ARG A 136 -6.50 13.99 -1.85
C ARG A 136 -5.48 13.89 -0.71
N THR A 137 -5.93 13.84 0.53
CA THR A 137 -5.05 13.70 1.69
C THR A 137 -4.26 12.39 1.59
N PRO A 138 -2.92 12.42 1.65
CA PRO A 138 -2.07 11.25 1.39
C PRO A 138 -2.45 10.00 2.19
N ILE A 139 -2.79 10.16 3.47
CA ILE A 139 -3.18 9.03 4.32
C ILE A 139 -4.51 8.39 3.87
N ASN A 140 -5.49 9.20 3.43
CA ASN A 140 -6.76 8.69 2.95
C ASN A 140 -6.60 8.01 1.59
N ALA A 141 -5.81 8.62 0.69
CA ALA A 141 -5.51 8.03 -0.61
C ALA A 141 -4.79 6.68 -0.47
N VAL A 142 -3.76 6.57 0.39
CA VAL A 142 -3.07 5.29 0.65
C VAL A 142 -4.03 4.24 1.20
N ARG A 143 -4.86 4.60 2.19
CA ARG A 143 -5.83 3.67 2.78
C ARG A 143 -6.88 3.23 1.77
N ALA A 144 -7.43 4.16 0.99
CA ALA A 144 -8.39 3.87 -0.07
C ALA A 144 -7.78 2.91 -1.11
N THR A 145 -6.56 3.18 -1.58
CA THR A 145 -5.85 2.29 -2.51
C THR A 145 -5.69 0.89 -1.94
N ILE A 146 -5.26 0.78 -0.68
CA ILE A 146 -5.07 -0.52 -0.02
C ILE A 146 -6.40 -1.26 0.16
N THR A 147 -7.49 -0.55 0.47
CA THR A 147 -8.82 -1.14 0.53
C THR A 147 -9.24 -1.70 -0.83
N GLY A 148 -9.03 -0.95 -1.92
CA GLY A 148 -9.27 -1.43 -3.28
C GLY A 148 -8.43 -2.65 -3.64
N LEU A 149 -7.12 -2.62 -3.37
CA LEU A 149 -6.23 -3.77 -3.63
C LEU A 149 -6.61 -5.04 -2.84
N LYS A 150 -7.17 -4.91 -1.64
CA LYS A 150 -7.68 -6.04 -0.84
C LYS A 150 -8.98 -6.62 -1.39
N GLN A 151 -9.76 -5.86 -2.13
CA GLN A 151 -11.03 -6.29 -2.75
C GLN A 151 -10.81 -7.03 -4.08
N LEU A 152 -9.59 -6.98 -4.64
CA LEU A 152 -9.27 -7.67 -5.88
C LEU A 152 -9.50 -9.17 -5.77
N LYS A 153 -10.16 -9.74 -6.77
CA LYS A 153 -10.49 -11.16 -6.87
C LYS A 153 -9.74 -11.79 -8.05
N THR A 154 -9.19 -12.97 -7.85
CA THR A 154 -8.60 -13.76 -8.93
C THR A 154 -9.67 -14.67 -9.54
N VAL A 155 -9.51 -15.01 -10.82
CA VAL A 155 -10.39 -15.97 -11.49
C VAL A 155 -10.46 -17.30 -10.74
N ASN A 156 -9.31 -17.80 -10.28
CA ASN A 156 -9.24 -19.01 -9.46
C ASN A 156 -9.99 -18.90 -8.13
N GLY A 157 -9.97 -17.70 -7.50
CA GLY A 157 -10.72 -17.43 -6.27
C GLY A 157 -12.22 -17.46 -6.52
N VAL A 158 -12.68 -16.86 -7.62
CA VAL A 158 -14.10 -16.85 -8.00
C VAL A 158 -14.57 -18.27 -8.39
N ALA A 159 -13.74 -19.03 -9.10
CA ALA A 159 -14.01 -20.43 -9.48
C ALA A 159 -14.30 -21.29 -8.24
N LYS A 160 -13.44 -21.18 -7.23
CA LYS A 160 -13.62 -21.90 -5.95
C LYS A 160 -14.92 -21.52 -5.23
N ILE A 161 -15.27 -20.23 -5.21
CA ILE A 161 -16.50 -19.75 -4.54
C ILE A 161 -17.74 -20.23 -5.26
N ARG A 162 -17.69 -20.33 -6.60
CA ARG A 162 -18.81 -20.78 -7.45
C ARG A 162 -18.84 -22.29 -7.68
N GLU A 163 -17.85 -23.04 -7.17
CA GLU A 163 -17.68 -24.48 -7.39
C GLU A 163 -17.68 -24.87 -8.89
N LYS A 164 -17.08 -24.00 -9.73
CA LYS A 164 -17.00 -24.17 -11.20
C LYS A 164 -15.55 -24.22 -11.66
N LYS A 165 -15.33 -24.81 -12.84
CA LYS A 165 -14.02 -24.77 -13.49
C LYS A 165 -13.73 -23.36 -14.02
N VAL A 166 -12.45 -23.00 -14.09
CA VAL A 166 -12.02 -21.67 -14.55
C VAL A 166 -12.50 -21.38 -15.97
N GLU A 167 -12.57 -22.41 -16.83
CA GLU A 167 -13.03 -22.35 -18.23
C GLU A 167 -14.52 -21.99 -18.37
N GLU A 168 -15.32 -22.23 -17.31
CA GLU A 168 -16.77 -21.94 -17.28
C GLU A 168 -17.07 -20.53 -16.72
N ILE A 169 -16.03 -19.81 -16.29
CA ILE A 169 -16.17 -18.47 -15.73
C ILE A 169 -15.78 -17.46 -16.80
N ARG A 170 -16.77 -16.80 -17.34
CA ARG A 170 -16.67 -15.66 -18.25
C ARG A 170 -17.14 -14.39 -17.55
#